data_95ad59237f75a8e038227af43b02381b
#
_entry.id   95ad59237f75a8e038227af43b02381b
#
_cell.length_a   1.000
_cell.length_b   1.000
_cell.length_c   1.000
_cell.angle_alpha   90.00
_cell.angle_beta   90.00
_cell.angle_gamma   90.00
#
_symmetry.space_group_name_H-M   'P 1'
#
loop_
_entity.id
_entity.type
_entity.pdbx_description
1 polymer ?
#
loop_
_entity_poly.entity_id
_entity_poly.type
_entity_poly.pdbx_seq_one_letter_code
_entity_poly.pdbx_strand_id
1 'polypeptide(L)'
;YGIYLMDEANLESHGSWQKMGACEPSWNVPGSLPQWRDCTIDRARSMMERDKNHPSVLIWSCGNESYAGEDIREMGRLFKKRDPGRLVHYEGVFWNREFEDISDMESQMYTPPKKVREFLEHGNGKPFIMCEYMHAMGNSLGGMDRYMELEYKYPAYQGGFVWDMIDQAIAVKKSDGKEYPAYGGDFGDRPTDW
;
A
#
# COMPACT_ATOMS: atom_id res chain seq x y z
N TYR A 1 20.18 3.94 -10.72
CA TYR A 1 20.25 2.57 -10.18
C TYR A 1 19.38 1.57 -10.96
N GLY A 2 18.52 2.01 -11.88
CA GLY A 2 17.66 1.13 -12.68
C GLY A 2 16.48 0.52 -11.89
N ILE A 3 16.06 1.14 -10.81
CA ILE A 3 14.92 0.70 -9.99
C ILE A 3 13.72 1.58 -10.30
N TYR A 4 12.57 0.97 -10.56
CA TYR A 4 11.29 1.65 -10.68
C TYR A 4 10.63 1.81 -9.32
N LEU A 5 9.87 2.88 -9.16
CA LEU A 5 9.24 3.25 -7.90
C LEU A 5 7.73 3.44 -8.09
N MET A 6 6.99 2.97 -7.11
CA MET A 6 5.66 3.45 -6.77
C MET A 6 5.85 4.41 -5.60
N ASP A 7 5.62 5.71 -5.82
CA ASP A 7 5.78 6.73 -4.81
C ASP A 7 4.45 6.96 -4.09
N GLU A 8 4.46 6.89 -2.77
CA GLU A 8 3.25 6.86 -1.97
C GLU A 8 3.10 8.08 -1.08
N ALA A 9 1.92 8.69 -1.13
CA ALA A 9 1.57 9.81 -0.26
C ALA A 9 1.50 9.36 1.20
N ASN A 10 1.99 10.23 2.09
CA ASN A 10 1.91 10.01 3.54
C ASN A 10 0.47 10.17 4.03
N LEU A 11 -0.38 9.21 3.68
CA LEU A 11 -1.75 9.08 4.12
C LEU A 11 -1.98 7.66 4.62
N GLU A 12 -2.21 7.53 5.92
CA GLU A 12 -2.43 6.26 6.58
C GLU A 12 -3.26 6.50 7.84
N SER A 13 -4.42 5.88 7.94
CA SER A 13 -5.35 6.18 9.04
C SER A 13 -5.76 4.98 9.90
N HIS A 14 -5.73 3.76 9.39
CA HIS A 14 -6.09 2.50 10.09
C HIS A 14 -7.33 2.54 10.99
N GLY A 15 -7.66 3.68 11.57
CA GLY A 15 -8.62 3.84 12.67
C GLY A 15 -10.02 3.27 12.43
N SER A 16 -10.46 3.28 11.18
CA SER A 16 -11.74 2.72 10.75
C SER A 16 -11.66 1.25 10.34
N TRP A 17 -10.46 0.70 10.22
CA TRP A 17 -10.19 -0.60 9.64
C TRP A 17 -10.99 -1.74 10.27
N GLN A 18 -11.10 -1.76 11.58
CA GLN A 18 -11.83 -2.80 12.30
C GLN A 18 -13.37 -2.70 12.19
N LYS A 19 -13.89 -1.59 11.68
CA LYS A 19 -15.32 -1.29 11.62
C LYS A 19 -15.79 -0.85 10.23
N MET A 20 -14.99 -1.08 9.20
CA MET A 20 -15.30 -0.68 7.84
C MET A 20 -16.68 -1.16 7.39
N GLY A 21 -17.50 -0.22 6.90
CA GLY A 21 -18.86 -0.51 6.44
C GLY A 21 -19.89 -0.79 7.53
N ALA A 22 -19.48 -0.99 8.78
CA ALA A 22 -20.38 -1.29 9.91
C ALA A 22 -20.37 -0.20 10.99
N CYS A 23 -19.69 0.91 10.77
CA CYS A 23 -19.57 2.03 11.70
C CYS A 23 -20.14 3.33 11.10
N GLU A 24 -20.31 4.32 11.94
CA GLU A 24 -20.70 5.65 11.48
C GLU A 24 -19.62 6.21 10.52
N PRO A 25 -20.04 7.04 9.53
CA PRO A 25 -19.11 7.61 8.53
C PRO A 25 -17.89 8.30 9.13
N SER A 26 -18.01 8.89 10.32
CA SER A 26 -16.90 9.54 11.03
C SER A 26 -15.73 8.62 11.39
N TRP A 27 -15.91 7.32 11.34
CA TRP A 27 -14.86 6.33 11.57
C TRP A 27 -14.20 5.85 10.28
N ASN A 28 -14.78 6.15 9.15
CA ASN A 28 -14.26 5.79 7.82
C ASN A 28 -13.37 6.92 7.28
N VAL A 29 -12.22 7.12 7.88
CA VAL A 29 -11.30 8.23 7.62
C VAL A 29 -10.31 7.90 6.50
N PRO A 30 -10.03 8.82 5.56
CA PRO A 30 -10.69 10.12 5.39
C PRO A 30 -12.07 10.00 4.75
N GLY A 31 -12.35 8.94 3.96
CA GLY A 31 -13.63 8.70 3.31
C GLY A 31 -14.08 9.87 2.45
N SER A 32 -15.28 10.38 2.75
CA SER A 32 -15.86 11.58 2.12
C SER A 32 -16.11 12.66 3.16
N LEU A 33 -15.23 12.79 4.15
CA LEU A 33 -15.39 13.71 5.28
C LEU A 33 -14.69 15.05 4.94
N PRO A 34 -15.45 16.14 4.71
CA PRO A 34 -14.92 17.40 4.17
C PRO A 34 -13.76 18.00 4.99
N GLN A 35 -13.72 17.74 6.28
CA GLN A 35 -12.66 18.25 7.17
C GLN A 35 -11.28 17.66 6.89
N TRP A 36 -11.19 16.49 6.23
CA TRP A 36 -9.93 15.84 5.88
C TRP A 36 -9.44 16.17 4.48
N ARG A 37 -10.32 16.69 3.63
CA ARG A 37 -10.06 16.91 2.21
C ARG A 37 -8.79 17.71 1.94
N ASP A 38 -8.66 18.88 2.55
CA ASP A 38 -7.52 19.77 2.27
C ASP A 38 -6.19 19.15 2.71
N CYS A 39 -6.17 18.47 3.86
CA CYS A 39 -5.01 17.74 4.36
C CYS A 39 -4.62 16.59 3.40
N THR A 40 -5.60 15.84 2.91
CA THR A 40 -5.41 14.74 1.97
C THR A 40 -4.80 15.23 0.66
N ILE A 41 -5.36 16.29 0.10
CA ILE A 41 -4.86 16.90 -1.14
C ILE A 41 -3.47 17.51 -0.97
N ASP A 42 -3.18 18.12 0.19
CA ASP A 42 -1.87 18.68 0.46
C ASP A 42 -0.77 17.61 0.49
N ARG A 43 -1.03 16.45 1.08
CA ARG A 43 -0.10 15.31 1.07
C ARG A 43 0.23 14.84 -0.34
N ALA A 44 -0.78 14.66 -1.18
CA ALA A 44 -0.61 14.31 -2.58
C ALA A 44 0.21 15.35 -3.34
N ARG A 45 -0.11 16.62 -3.16
CA ARG A 45 0.59 17.73 -3.81
C ARG A 45 2.04 17.81 -3.39
N SER A 46 2.31 17.72 -2.10
CA SER A 46 3.66 17.81 -1.53
C SER A 46 4.56 16.70 -2.07
N MET A 47 4.08 15.45 -2.11
CA MET A 47 4.80 14.33 -2.70
C MET A 47 5.07 14.57 -4.20
N MET A 48 4.04 14.87 -4.97
CA MET A 48 4.17 15.07 -6.40
C MET A 48 5.14 16.23 -6.75
N GLU A 49 5.05 17.37 -6.06
CA GLU A 49 5.94 18.51 -6.32
C GLU A 49 7.40 18.19 -6.00
N ARG A 50 7.64 17.38 -4.98
CA ARG A 50 8.98 16.92 -4.62
C ARG A 50 9.56 15.98 -5.70
N ASP A 51 8.74 15.03 -6.19
CA ASP A 51 9.26 13.83 -6.87
C ASP A 51 8.91 13.75 -8.38
N LYS A 52 8.10 14.66 -8.92
CA LYS A 52 7.67 14.67 -10.33
C LYS A 52 8.79 14.64 -11.37
N ASN A 53 9.99 15.10 -11.01
CA ASN A 53 11.14 15.12 -11.90
C ASN A 53 11.99 13.84 -11.85
N HIS A 54 11.57 12.84 -11.09
CA HIS A 54 12.26 11.55 -11.02
C HIS A 54 11.64 10.56 -12.03
N PRO A 55 12.34 10.22 -13.11
CA PRO A 55 11.80 9.32 -14.14
C PRO A 55 11.64 7.87 -13.66
N SER A 56 12.24 7.51 -12.53
CA SER A 56 12.06 6.20 -11.89
C SER A 56 10.68 6.03 -11.26
N VAL A 57 9.99 7.11 -10.90
CA VAL A 57 8.62 7.05 -10.41
C VAL A 57 7.70 6.75 -11.59
N LEU A 58 7.04 5.60 -11.57
CA LEU A 58 6.09 5.16 -12.60
C LEU A 58 4.64 5.27 -12.15
N ILE A 59 4.40 5.21 -10.86
CA ILE A 59 3.07 5.13 -10.26
C ILE A 59 2.99 6.08 -9.08
N TRP A 60 1.91 6.85 -9.00
CA TRP A 60 1.54 7.64 -7.84
C TRP A 60 0.56 6.85 -6.99
N SER A 61 0.91 6.55 -5.73
CA SER A 61 0.03 5.89 -4.78
C SER A 61 -0.63 6.91 -3.85
N CYS A 62 -1.93 6.74 -3.63
CA CYS A 62 -2.71 7.67 -2.80
C CYS A 62 -2.48 7.50 -1.30
N GLY A 63 -1.88 6.41 -0.87
CA GLY A 63 -1.63 6.12 0.54
C GLY A 63 -1.94 4.68 0.90
N ASN A 64 -2.01 4.41 2.20
CA ASN A 64 -2.14 3.08 2.76
C ASN A 64 -3.31 3.00 3.75
N GLU A 65 -4.04 1.89 3.73
CA GLU A 65 -5.02 1.46 4.73
C GLU A 65 -5.93 2.60 5.26
N SER A 66 -6.43 3.41 4.35
CA SER A 66 -7.36 4.51 4.62
C SER A 66 -8.65 4.30 3.84
N TYR A 67 -9.80 4.60 4.43
CA TYR A 67 -11.07 4.29 3.79
C TYR A 67 -11.30 5.12 2.52
N ALA A 68 -11.46 4.44 1.39
CA ALA A 68 -11.70 5.07 0.11
C ALA A 68 -13.02 5.87 0.11
N GLY A 69 -12.94 7.09 -0.38
CA GLY A 69 -14.05 8.02 -0.51
C GLY A 69 -13.70 9.17 -1.42
N GLU A 70 -14.49 10.23 -1.41
CA GLU A 70 -14.31 11.36 -2.30
C GLU A 70 -12.97 12.08 -2.07
N ASP A 71 -12.45 12.11 -0.83
CA ASP A 71 -11.18 12.77 -0.54
C ASP A 71 -10.01 12.11 -1.26
N ILE A 72 -9.94 10.78 -1.24
CA ILE A 72 -8.90 10.02 -1.96
C ILE A 72 -9.17 10.02 -3.47
N ARG A 73 -10.46 10.03 -3.89
CA ARG A 73 -10.80 10.19 -5.31
C ARG A 73 -10.26 11.50 -5.87
N GLU A 74 -10.34 12.58 -5.10
CA GLU A 74 -9.76 13.86 -5.51
C GLU A 74 -8.22 13.84 -5.57
N MET A 75 -7.53 13.08 -4.69
CA MET A 75 -6.10 12.84 -4.84
C MET A 75 -5.78 12.18 -6.17
N GLY A 76 -6.46 11.10 -6.50
CA GLY A 76 -6.29 10.40 -7.77
C GLY A 76 -6.54 11.31 -8.98
N ARG A 77 -7.59 12.14 -8.92
CA ARG A 77 -7.89 13.16 -9.94
C ARG A 77 -6.78 14.20 -10.05
N LEU A 78 -6.20 14.63 -8.94
CA LEU A 78 -5.07 15.55 -8.93
C LEU A 78 -3.87 14.96 -9.66
N PHE A 79 -3.50 13.71 -9.36
CA PHE A 79 -2.40 13.01 -10.03
C PHE A 79 -2.66 12.88 -11.53
N LYS A 80 -3.79 12.35 -11.93
CA LYS A 80 -4.17 12.19 -13.35
C LYS A 80 -4.23 13.49 -14.12
N LYS A 81 -4.66 14.57 -13.48
CA LYS A 81 -4.73 15.91 -14.11
C LYS A 81 -3.35 16.53 -14.32
N ARG A 82 -2.45 16.39 -13.35
CA ARG A 82 -1.15 17.07 -13.36
C ARG A 82 -0.05 16.25 -14.02
N ASP A 83 -0.18 14.93 -13.97
CA ASP A 83 0.77 14.00 -14.55
C ASP A 83 0.06 12.81 -15.21
N PRO A 84 -0.58 13.05 -16.39
CA PRO A 84 -1.35 12.02 -17.08
C PRO A 84 -0.49 10.88 -17.65
N GLY A 85 0.83 11.02 -17.64
CA GLY A 85 1.77 10.01 -18.13
C GLY A 85 2.07 8.89 -17.11
N ARG A 86 1.68 9.07 -15.84
CA ARG A 86 1.90 8.07 -14.79
C ARG A 86 0.60 7.46 -14.33
N LEU A 87 0.70 6.20 -13.87
CA LEU A 87 -0.45 5.48 -13.32
C LEU A 87 -0.75 5.95 -11.89
N VAL A 88 -1.99 5.73 -11.48
CA VAL A 88 -2.44 6.00 -10.10
C VAL A 88 -2.83 4.69 -9.44
N HIS A 89 -2.37 4.51 -8.23
CA HIS A 89 -2.62 3.35 -7.40
C HIS A 89 -3.36 3.72 -6.12
N TYR A 90 -4.28 2.88 -5.72
CA TYR A 90 -4.84 2.86 -4.37
C TYR A 90 -5.45 1.50 -4.04
N GLU A 91 -4.97 0.84 -2.99
CA GLU A 91 -5.44 -0.48 -2.57
C GLU A 91 -6.80 -0.44 -1.86
N GLY A 92 -7.09 0.64 -1.12
CA GLY A 92 -8.32 0.77 -0.33
C GLY A 92 -9.62 0.73 -1.12
N VAL A 93 -9.57 0.82 -2.45
CA VAL A 93 -10.74 0.57 -3.32
C VAL A 93 -11.25 -0.85 -3.21
N PHE A 94 -10.44 -1.81 -2.74
CA PHE A 94 -10.87 -3.17 -2.44
C PHE A 94 -12.02 -3.20 -1.42
N TRP A 95 -12.00 -2.30 -0.46
CA TRP A 95 -12.98 -2.22 0.62
C TRP A 95 -14.19 -1.35 0.28
N ASN A 96 -14.06 -0.46 -0.71
CA ASN A 96 -15.15 0.41 -1.16
C ASN A 96 -15.17 0.52 -2.68
N ARG A 97 -15.85 -0.42 -3.32
CA ARG A 97 -15.89 -0.56 -4.79
C ARG A 97 -16.61 0.58 -5.50
N GLU A 98 -17.37 1.41 -4.81
CA GLU A 98 -17.93 2.64 -5.37
C GLU A 98 -16.85 3.60 -5.89
N PHE A 99 -15.65 3.49 -5.32
CA PHE A 99 -14.50 4.34 -5.64
C PHE A 99 -13.43 3.62 -6.47
N GLU A 100 -13.79 2.55 -7.17
CA GLU A 100 -12.85 1.74 -7.95
C GLU A 100 -12.16 2.51 -9.10
N ASP A 101 -12.71 3.65 -9.50
CA ASP A 101 -12.14 4.55 -10.50
C ASP A 101 -10.89 5.31 -10.03
N ILE A 102 -10.57 5.29 -8.74
CA ILE A 102 -9.36 5.90 -8.20
C ILE A 102 -8.10 5.21 -8.74
N SER A 103 -8.09 3.87 -8.71
CA SER A 103 -6.90 3.09 -9.06
C SER A 103 -6.95 2.57 -10.50
N ASP A 104 -5.84 2.68 -11.22
CA ASP A 104 -5.69 2.13 -12.57
C ASP A 104 -5.44 0.62 -12.56
N MET A 105 -5.23 0.03 -11.39
CA MET A 105 -4.97 -1.39 -11.19
C MET A 105 -5.78 -1.95 -10.01
N GLU A 106 -5.99 -3.25 -10.02
CA GLU A 106 -6.41 -3.98 -8.83
C GLU A 106 -5.20 -4.14 -7.91
N SER A 107 -5.38 -3.81 -6.65
CA SER A 107 -4.32 -3.91 -5.66
C SER A 107 -4.86 -4.52 -4.38
N GLN A 108 -4.13 -5.47 -3.82
CA GLN A 108 -4.54 -6.18 -2.61
C GLN A 108 -3.31 -6.48 -1.74
N MET A 109 -3.55 -6.66 -0.44
CA MET A 109 -2.54 -7.05 0.54
C MET A 109 -2.69 -8.52 0.92
N TYR A 110 -1.58 -9.24 1.02
CA TYR A 110 -1.49 -10.61 1.56
C TYR A 110 -2.49 -11.61 0.98
N THR A 111 -3.01 -11.34 -0.20
CA THR A 111 -3.98 -12.22 -0.85
C THR A 111 -3.33 -13.54 -1.26
N PRO A 112 -3.87 -14.70 -0.85
CA PRO A 112 -3.28 -15.99 -1.20
C PRO A 112 -3.25 -16.22 -2.73
N PRO A 113 -2.23 -16.94 -3.27
CA PRO A 113 -2.06 -17.18 -4.71
C PRO A 113 -3.31 -17.74 -5.42
N LYS A 114 -4.08 -18.56 -4.72
CA LYS A 114 -5.35 -19.10 -5.25
C LYS A 114 -6.36 -17.99 -5.53
N LYS A 115 -6.49 -17.02 -4.63
CA LYS A 115 -7.43 -15.90 -4.78
C LYS A 115 -6.96 -14.91 -5.84
N VAL A 116 -5.66 -14.67 -5.91
CA VAL A 116 -5.08 -13.88 -7.01
C VAL A 116 -5.41 -14.53 -8.36
N ARG A 117 -5.23 -15.84 -8.49
CA ARG A 117 -5.58 -16.59 -9.70
C ARG A 117 -7.06 -16.45 -10.05
N GLU A 118 -7.96 -16.60 -9.06
CA GLU A 118 -9.40 -16.44 -9.28
C GLU A 118 -9.73 -15.06 -9.85
N PHE A 119 -9.07 -14.02 -9.35
CA PHE A 119 -9.23 -12.66 -9.89
C PHE A 119 -8.70 -12.55 -11.33
N LEU A 120 -7.51 -13.07 -11.60
CA LEU A 120 -6.89 -13.01 -12.92
C LEU A 120 -7.70 -13.75 -14.00
N GLU A 121 -8.44 -14.78 -13.62
CA GLU A 121 -9.29 -15.57 -14.51
C GLU A 121 -10.68 -14.97 -14.73
N HIS A 122 -11.22 -14.22 -13.76
CA HIS A 122 -12.62 -13.80 -13.74
C HIS A 122 -12.86 -12.34 -13.37
N GLY A 123 -11.80 -11.57 -13.13
CA GLY A 123 -11.90 -10.21 -12.65
C GLY A 123 -12.27 -9.17 -13.73
N ASN A 124 -12.06 -7.91 -13.39
CA ASN A 124 -12.50 -6.76 -14.19
C ASN A 124 -11.55 -6.35 -15.34
N GLY A 125 -10.49 -7.14 -15.56
CA GLY A 125 -9.51 -6.87 -16.63
C GLY A 125 -8.43 -5.85 -16.29
N LYS A 126 -8.44 -5.25 -15.09
CA LYS A 126 -7.34 -4.41 -14.63
C LYS A 126 -6.08 -5.24 -14.37
N PRO A 127 -4.88 -4.69 -14.56
CA PRO A 127 -3.65 -5.33 -14.07
C PRO A 127 -3.74 -5.49 -12.55
N PHE A 128 -3.17 -6.57 -12.05
CA PHE A 128 -3.17 -6.91 -10.63
C PHE A 128 -1.78 -6.73 -10.04
N ILE A 129 -1.71 -6.09 -8.88
CA ILE A 129 -0.47 -5.94 -8.11
C ILE A 129 -0.72 -6.29 -6.64
N MET A 130 0.24 -6.94 -6.00
CA MET A 130 0.25 -7.09 -4.55
C MET A 130 0.97 -5.88 -3.95
N CYS A 131 0.23 -4.92 -3.38
CA CYS A 131 0.87 -3.76 -2.75
C CYS A 131 1.67 -4.16 -1.50
N GLU A 132 1.27 -5.23 -0.83
CA GLU A 132 2.03 -5.87 0.23
C GLU A 132 1.85 -7.38 0.19
N TYR A 133 2.95 -8.13 0.36
CA TYR A 133 2.89 -9.57 0.57
C TYR A 133 4.14 -10.07 1.33
N MET A 134 4.10 -11.33 1.76
CA MET A 134 5.18 -12.07 2.39
C MET A 134 5.50 -11.67 3.84
N HIS A 135 5.17 -10.47 4.30
CA HIS A 135 5.37 -9.93 5.66
C HIS A 135 6.66 -10.46 6.33
N ALA A 136 7.80 -9.87 5.97
CA ALA A 136 9.15 -10.36 6.30
C ALA A 136 9.50 -10.22 7.78
N MET A 137 8.69 -10.78 8.67
CA MET A 137 8.86 -10.79 10.11
C MET A 137 8.71 -12.22 10.66
N GLY A 138 9.51 -12.57 11.65
CA GLY A 138 9.47 -13.89 12.27
C GLY A 138 9.73 -15.02 11.28
N ASN A 139 8.93 -16.07 11.33
CA ASN A 139 9.04 -17.25 10.46
C ASN A 139 8.15 -17.11 9.23
N SER A 140 8.51 -16.22 8.33
CA SER A 140 7.76 -15.88 7.12
C SER A 140 8.56 -16.08 5.83
N LEU A 141 8.12 -15.47 4.72
CA LEU A 141 8.73 -15.52 3.38
C LEU A 141 8.66 -16.89 2.66
N GLY A 142 7.86 -17.83 3.15
CA GLY A 142 7.65 -19.12 2.48
C GLY A 142 6.64 -19.05 1.35
N GLY A 143 6.84 -19.85 0.27
CA GLY A 143 5.87 -19.99 -0.81
C GLY A 143 5.85 -18.86 -1.84
N MET A 144 6.90 -18.05 -1.93
CA MET A 144 7.02 -16.99 -2.95
C MET A 144 7.00 -17.55 -4.38
N ASP A 145 7.51 -18.75 -4.58
CA ASP A 145 7.48 -19.48 -5.83
C ASP A 145 6.07 -19.54 -6.46
N ARG A 146 5.03 -19.67 -5.63
CA ARG A 146 3.64 -19.73 -6.07
C ARG A 146 3.13 -18.39 -6.65
N TYR A 147 3.63 -17.28 -6.16
CA TYR A 147 3.33 -15.97 -6.74
C TYR A 147 4.12 -15.76 -8.03
N MET A 148 5.38 -16.20 -8.08
CA MET A 148 6.20 -16.12 -9.28
C MET A 148 5.61 -16.97 -10.43
N GLU A 149 5.01 -18.14 -10.14
CA GLU A 149 4.27 -18.91 -11.13
C GLU A 149 3.11 -18.14 -11.77
N LEU A 150 2.41 -17.29 -10.99
CA LEU A 150 1.33 -16.46 -11.52
C LEU A 150 1.86 -15.40 -12.48
N GLU A 151 3.01 -14.81 -12.18
CA GLU A 151 3.66 -13.81 -13.02
C GLU A 151 4.02 -14.36 -14.40
N TYR A 152 4.54 -15.59 -14.47
CA TYR A 152 4.82 -16.26 -15.74
C TYR A 152 3.56 -16.65 -16.51
N LYS A 153 2.48 -16.96 -15.81
CA LYS A 153 1.27 -17.52 -16.42
C LYS A 153 0.27 -16.46 -16.86
N TYR A 154 0.16 -15.37 -16.11
CA TYR A 154 -0.87 -14.34 -16.31
C TYR A 154 -0.24 -12.97 -16.56
N PRO A 155 -0.24 -12.47 -17.81
CA PRO A 155 0.33 -11.14 -18.10
C PRO A 155 -0.31 -9.98 -17.33
N ALA A 156 -1.53 -10.17 -16.83
CA ALA A 156 -2.20 -9.17 -16.00
C ALA A 156 -1.67 -9.11 -14.56
N TYR A 157 -0.92 -10.12 -14.09
CA TYR A 157 -0.27 -10.09 -12.79
C TYR A 157 1.08 -9.38 -12.90
N GLN A 158 1.23 -8.26 -12.20
CA GLN A 158 2.39 -7.37 -12.31
C GLN A 158 3.38 -7.51 -11.14
N GLY A 159 3.26 -8.60 -10.38
CA GLY A 159 4.12 -8.86 -9.23
C GLY A 159 3.64 -8.18 -7.94
N GLY A 160 4.56 -7.84 -7.06
CA GLY A 160 4.22 -7.25 -5.78
C GLY A 160 5.41 -6.71 -5.00
N PHE A 161 5.10 -6.09 -3.87
CA PHE A 161 6.06 -5.51 -2.95
C PHE A 161 6.12 -6.34 -1.68
N VAL A 162 7.30 -6.79 -1.31
CA VAL A 162 7.51 -7.49 -0.04
C VAL A 162 7.40 -6.49 1.10
N TRP A 163 6.57 -6.77 2.09
CA TRP A 163 6.55 -6.02 3.34
C TRP A 163 7.51 -6.67 4.34
N ASP A 164 8.68 -6.11 4.64
CA ASP A 164 9.22 -4.99 3.89
C ASP A 164 10.72 -5.19 3.66
N MET A 165 11.32 -4.30 2.91
CA MET A 165 12.71 -4.45 2.47
C MET A 165 13.71 -4.00 3.53
N ILE A 166 13.34 -3.07 4.41
CA ILE A 166 14.26 -2.47 5.38
C ILE A 166 14.05 -3.12 6.74
N ASP A 167 15.13 -3.58 7.35
CA ASP A 167 15.10 -4.06 8.74
C ASP A 167 14.57 -2.97 9.66
N GLN A 168 13.50 -3.27 10.38
CA GLN A 168 12.89 -2.34 11.35
C GLN A 168 13.59 -2.38 12.71
N ALA A 169 14.72 -3.09 12.80
CA ALA A 169 15.48 -3.25 14.01
C ALA A 169 16.68 -2.31 14.08
N ILE A 170 17.05 -1.93 15.29
CA ILE A 170 18.21 -1.11 15.59
C ILE A 170 19.31 -2.01 16.16
N ALA A 171 20.52 -1.92 15.61
CA ALA A 171 21.66 -2.67 16.14
C ALA A 171 22.03 -2.17 17.55
N VAL A 172 21.92 -3.04 18.53
CA VAL A 172 22.25 -2.75 19.94
C VAL A 172 23.36 -3.66 20.41
N LYS A 173 24.34 -3.11 21.14
CA LYS A 173 25.42 -3.88 21.76
C LYS A 173 25.03 -4.32 23.17
N LYS A 174 25.19 -5.62 23.45
CA LYS A 174 25.12 -6.17 24.79
C LYS A 174 26.38 -5.86 25.59
N SER A 175 26.32 -6.10 26.89
CA SER A 175 27.46 -5.92 27.79
C SER A 175 28.67 -6.80 27.44
N ASP A 176 28.45 -7.92 26.75
CA ASP A 176 29.48 -8.82 26.24
C ASP A 176 30.10 -8.39 24.90
N GLY A 177 29.64 -7.23 24.37
CA GLY A 177 30.11 -6.66 23.11
C GLY A 177 29.45 -7.22 21.86
N LYS A 178 28.56 -8.21 21.95
CA LYS A 178 27.81 -8.75 20.83
C LYS A 178 26.70 -7.81 20.42
N GLU A 179 26.51 -7.67 19.14
CA GLU A 179 25.37 -6.94 18.55
C GLU A 179 24.19 -7.87 18.33
N TYR A 180 22.99 -7.31 18.48
CA TYR A 180 21.74 -7.97 18.11
C TYR A 180 20.75 -6.94 17.56
N PRO A 181 19.83 -7.34 16.67
CA PRO A 181 18.75 -6.48 16.19
C PRO A 181 17.67 -6.36 17.28
N ALA A 182 17.45 -5.15 17.78
CA ALA A 182 16.46 -4.83 18.80
C ALA A 182 15.29 -4.06 18.22
N TYR A 183 14.05 -4.39 18.63
CA TYR A 183 12.85 -3.68 18.21
C TYR A 183 11.71 -3.81 19.23
N GLY A 184 10.71 -2.96 19.16
CA GLY A 184 9.48 -3.03 19.92
C GLY A 184 9.69 -3.29 21.42
N GLY A 185 9.42 -4.52 21.85
CA GLY A 185 9.52 -4.95 23.25
C GLY A 185 10.89 -4.78 23.89
N ASP A 186 11.98 -4.84 23.11
CA ASP A 186 13.35 -4.60 23.60
C ASP A 186 13.52 -3.16 24.13
N PHE A 187 12.72 -2.22 23.64
CA PHE A 187 12.71 -0.81 24.07
C PHE A 187 11.54 -0.49 25.01
N GLY A 188 10.77 -1.48 25.41
CA GLY A 188 9.65 -1.31 26.34
C GLY A 188 8.32 -0.91 25.67
N ASP A 189 8.23 -0.92 24.37
CA ASP A 189 6.99 -0.67 23.65
C ASP A 189 5.94 -1.73 23.96
N ARG A 190 4.68 -1.30 24.11
CA ARG A 190 3.54 -2.17 24.42
C ARG A 190 2.27 -1.63 23.73
N PRO A 191 1.41 -2.51 23.16
CA PRO A 191 1.65 -3.94 22.92
C PRO A 191 2.70 -4.18 21.83
N THR A 192 3.29 -5.37 21.81
CA THR A 192 4.21 -5.81 20.76
C THR A 192 3.84 -7.23 20.37
N ASP A 193 4.31 -7.71 19.22
CA ASP A 193 4.01 -9.05 18.69
C ASP A 193 4.67 -10.17 19.50
N TRP A 194 5.31 -9.80 20.65
CA TRP A 194 5.93 -10.72 21.58
C TRP A 194 6.46 -10.08 22.86
#